data_4448faeda755bd2509b3eb6bd6b4c7f8
#
_entry.id   4448faeda755bd2509b3eb6bd6b4c7f8
#
_cell.length_a   1.000
_cell.length_b   1.000
_cell.length_c   1.000
_cell.angle_alpha   90.00
_cell.angle_beta   90.00
_cell.angle_gamma   90.00
#
_symmetry.space_group_name_H-M   'P 1'
#
loop_
_entity.id
_entity.type
_entity.pdbx_description
1 polymer ?
#
loop_
_entity_poly.entity_id
_entity_poly.type
_entity_poly.pdbx_seq_one_letter_code
_entity_poly.pdbx_strand_id
1 'polypeptide(L)'
;MSKILKYSVEVCDDGATYSKKLCPYGQTAGDRNVVMGLGSHSCSKCRFCEERDPFKKIVKCRFEVLDLSLTFQWYDMIASGEKKEEYRKMNDFYWHRFHACNSQCPPGFDVGMCRVCPRTFLKHYDAVRFHRGQGSPVTMLVAVDGIRIGYGREDWGAPQGEQVYIIQLGNILEA
;
A
#
# COMPACT_ATOMS: atom_id res chain seq x y z
N MET A 1 10.41 2.65 1.92
CA MET A 1 11.35 1.76 1.20
C MET A 1 10.58 1.07 0.10
N SER A 2 11.11 1.01 -1.13
CA SER A 2 10.47 0.26 -2.22
C SER A 2 10.74 -1.25 -2.08
N LYS A 3 9.73 -2.06 -2.37
CA LYS A 3 9.84 -3.53 -2.38
C LYS A 3 9.56 -4.05 -3.79
N ILE A 4 10.37 -5.02 -4.24
CA ILE A 4 10.12 -5.73 -5.49
C ILE A 4 9.33 -7.00 -5.18
N LEU A 5 8.14 -7.13 -5.76
CA LEU A 5 7.31 -8.31 -5.70
C LEU A 5 7.36 -9.05 -7.04
N LYS A 6 7.32 -10.39 -6.98
CA LYS A 6 7.28 -11.25 -8.16
C LYS A 6 5.93 -11.93 -8.24
N TYR A 7 5.27 -11.81 -9.38
CA TYR A 7 4.00 -12.47 -9.67
C TYR A 7 4.15 -13.42 -10.85
N SER A 8 3.52 -14.59 -10.74
CA SER A 8 3.30 -15.46 -11.88
C SER A 8 2.28 -14.80 -12.81
N VAL A 9 2.52 -14.87 -14.12
CA VAL A 9 1.64 -14.27 -15.11
C VAL A 9 1.16 -15.30 -16.14
N GLU A 10 0.04 -15.00 -16.76
CA GLU A 10 -0.43 -15.65 -17.98
C GLU A 10 -0.06 -14.78 -19.17
N VAL A 11 0.41 -15.39 -20.24
CA VAL A 11 0.72 -14.73 -21.50
C VAL A 11 -0.40 -15.09 -22.47
N CYS A 12 -1.09 -14.07 -22.97
CA CYS A 12 -2.12 -14.24 -24.00
C CYS A 12 -1.50 -14.25 -25.41
N ASP A 13 -2.27 -14.69 -26.40
CA ASP A 13 -1.82 -14.83 -27.81
C ASP A 13 -1.36 -13.49 -28.42
N ASP A 14 -1.88 -12.37 -27.92
CA ASP A 14 -1.47 -11.01 -28.31
C ASP A 14 -0.18 -10.53 -27.61
N GLY A 15 0.47 -11.40 -26.83
CA GLY A 15 1.65 -11.08 -26.02
C GLY A 15 1.36 -10.28 -24.75
N ALA A 16 0.09 -10.02 -24.42
CA ALA A 16 -0.26 -9.36 -23.18
C ALA A 16 -0.03 -10.30 -21.98
N THR A 17 0.43 -9.74 -20.88
CA THR A 17 0.70 -10.48 -19.64
C THR A 17 -0.21 -10.01 -18.52
N TYR A 18 -0.81 -10.96 -17.79
CA TYR A 18 -1.72 -10.71 -16.68
C TYR A 18 -1.27 -11.49 -15.44
N SER A 19 -1.40 -10.91 -14.27
CA SER A 19 -1.09 -11.60 -13.02
C SER A 19 -2.08 -12.74 -12.77
N LYS A 20 -1.56 -13.92 -12.36
CA LYS A 20 -2.38 -15.07 -11.92
C LYS A 20 -2.85 -14.95 -10.48
N LYS A 21 -2.13 -14.17 -9.66
CA LYS A 21 -2.53 -13.84 -8.30
C LYS A 21 -3.28 -12.51 -8.29
N LEU A 22 -4.04 -12.28 -7.24
CA LEU A 22 -4.67 -11.00 -7.02
C LEU A 22 -3.57 -9.93 -6.97
N CYS A 23 -3.51 -9.11 -8.00
CA CYS A 23 -2.66 -7.93 -8.06
C CYS A 23 -3.32 -6.83 -7.21
N PRO A 24 -2.58 -5.86 -6.62
CA PRO A 24 -3.17 -4.71 -5.92
C PRO A 24 -4.24 -3.98 -6.72
N TYR A 25 -4.16 -4.10 -8.04
CA TYR A 25 -5.04 -3.42 -9.01
C TYR A 25 -6.08 -4.35 -9.63
N GLY A 26 -6.32 -5.52 -9.02
CA GLY A 26 -7.36 -6.45 -9.45
C GLY A 26 -7.12 -7.15 -10.79
N GLN A 27 -5.90 -7.10 -11.32
CA GLN A 27 -5.61 -7.67 -12.64
C GLN A 27 -5.26 -9.15 -12.53
N THR A 28 -6.25 -10.00 -12.67
CA THR A 28 -6.08 -11.45 -12.82
C THR A 28 -6.49 -11.89 -14.21
N ALA A 29 -5.97 -13.01 -14.67
CA ALA A 29 -6.35 -13.60 -15.96
C ALA A 29 -7.85 -13.91 -16.07
N GLY A 30 -8.57 -14.01 -14.93
CA GLY A 30 -10.03 -14.21 -14.88
C GLY A 30 -10.86 -12.94 -15.11
N ASP A 31 -10.27 -11.77 -14.94
CA ASP A 31 -10.97 -10.48 -15.06
C ASP A 31 -10.98 -9.92 -16.49
N ARG A 32 -11.03 -10.78 -17.52
CA ARG A 32 -11.09 -10.36 -18.92
C ARG A 32 -12.21 -9.36 -19.20
N ASN A 33 -13.32 -9.43 -18.47
CA ASN A 33 -14.45 -8.52 -18.63
C ASN A 33 -14.18 -7.10 -18.09
N VAL A 34 -13.34 -6.96 -17.08
CA VAL A 34 -12.90 -5.65 -16.55
C VAL A 34 -11.83 -5.05 -17.49
N VAL A 35 -10.99 -5.89 -18.08
CA VAL A 35 -9.90 -5.49 -18.98
C VAL A 35 -10.41 -5.02 -20.34
N MET A 36 -11.50 -5.58 -20.84
CA MET A 36 -12.07 -5.25 -22.16
C MET A 36 -12.92 -3.98 -22.17
N GLY A 37 -13.34 -3.45 -21.03
CA GLY A 37 -14.27 -2.33 -20.94
C GLY A 37 -13.64 -0.93 -20.85
N LEU A 38 -12.42 -0.78 -20.34
CA LEU A 38 -11.79 0.54 -20.07
C LEU A 38 -10.26 0.52 -20.26
N GLY A 39 -9.79 0.18 -21.46
CA GLY A 39 -8.37 0.28 -21.80
C GLY A 39 -7.51 -0.71 -20.98
N SER A 40 -7.27 -1.86 -21.53
CA SER A 40 -6.55 -3.00 -20.97
C SER A 40 -5.32 -2.61 -20.14
N HIS A 41 -5.41 -2.76 -18.84
CA HIS A 41 -4.27 -2.64 -17.94
C HIS A 41 -3.54 -3.98 -17.86
N SER A 42 -2.95 -4.40 -18.98
CA SER A 42 -2.02 -5.51 -18.95
C SER A 42 -0.79 -5.13 -18.10
N CYS A 43 -0.10 -6.11 -17.52
CA CYS A 43 1.15 -5.86 -16.81
C CYS A 43 2.17 -5.08 -17.65
N SER A 44 2.04 -5.13 -18.99
CA SER A 44 2.90 -4.38 -19.91
C SER A 44 2.72 -2.86 -19.85
N LYS A 45 1.57 -2.37 -19.41
CA LYS A 45 1.24 -0.94 -19.28
C LYS A 45 1.12 -0.50 -17.82
N CYS A 46 1.37 -1.42 -16.88
CA CYS A 46 1.24 -1.14 -15.45
C CYS A 46 2.42 -0.30 -14.94
N ARG A 47 2.12 0.80 -14.23
CA ARG A 47 3.16 1.68 -13.64
C ARG A 47 4.07 1.00 -12.62
N PHE A 48 3.62 -0.12 -12.03
CA PHE A 48 4.38 -0.89 -11.05
C PHE A 48 5.26 -1.96 -11.70
N CYS A 49 5.04 -2.25 -12.99
CA CYS A 49 5.81 -3.25 -13.69
C CYS A 49 7.23 -2.75 -13.95
N GLU A 50 8.20 -3.34 -13.28
CA GLU A 50 9.62 -3.04 -13.46
C GLU A 50 10.24 -3.93 -14.54
N GLU A 51 9.88 -5.22 -14.56
CA GLU A 51 10.42 -6.19 -15.50
C GLU A 51 9.36 -7.24 -15.84
N ARG A 52 9.37 -7.70 -17.08
CA ARG A 52 8.54 -8.80 -17.57
C ARG A 52 9.41 -9.86 -18.18
N ASP A 53 9.17 -11.10 -17.80
CA ASP A 53 9.76 -12.27 -18.46
C ASP A 53 8.62 -13.21 -18.94
N PRO A 54 8.14 -13.04 -20.18
CA PRO A 54 7.05 -13.85 -20.71
C PRO A 54 7.45 -15.32 -20.86
N PHE A 55 8.73 -15.64 -21.07
CA PHE A 55 9.20 -17.02 -21.18
C PHE A 55 9.14 -17.74 -19.81
N LYS A 56 9.55 -17.07 -18.73
CA LYS A 56 9.42 -17.59 -17.36
C LYS A 56 8.04 -17.39 -16.77
N LYS A 57 7.16 -16.67 -17.47
CA LYS A 57 5.81 -16.31 -17.01
C LYS A 57 5.83 -15.57 -15.68
N ILE A 58 6.74 -14.60 -15.53
CA ILE A 58 6.94 -13.81 -14.32
C ILE A 58 6.90 -12.32 -14.66
N VAL A 59 6.27 -11.57 -13.76
CA VAL A 59 6.34 -10.11 -13.70
C VAL A 59 6.95 -9.70 -12.36
N LYS A 60 7.89 -8.75 -12.38
CA LYS A 60 8.40 -8.08 -11.19
C LYS A 60 7.74 -6.73 -11.06
N CYS A 61 7.16 -6.46 -9.89
CA CYS A 61 6.50 -5.20 -9.58
C CYS A 61 7.24 -4.50 -8.43
N ARG A 62 7.43 -3.19 -8.56
CA ARG A 62 8.01 -2.36 -7.51
C ARG A 62 6.90 -1.60 -6.79
N PHE A 63 6.91 -1.68 -5.47
CA PHE A 63 5.96 -1.01 -4.59
C PHE A 63 6.68 -0.18 -3.53
N GLU A 64 6.11 0.96 -3.21
CA GLU A 64 6.47 1.69 -1.99
C GLU A 64 5.72 1.04 -0.82
N VAL A 65 6.48 0.36 0.05
CA VAL A 65 5.92 -0.43 1.16
C VAL A 65 6.16 0.26 2.49
N LEU A 66 5.08 0.40 3.26
CA LEU A 66 5.10 0.84 4.65
C LEU A 66 5.17 -0.39 5.56
N ASP A 67 6.14 -0.45 6.48
CA ASP A 67 6.22 -1.53 7.47
C ASP A 67 5.62 -1.07 8.81
N LEU A 68 4.65 -1.83 9.34
CA LEU A 68 3.97 -1.56 10.60
C LEU A 68 3.78 -2.85 11.41
N SER A 69 3.90 -2.74 12.74
CA SER A 69 3.53 -3.83 13.65
C SER A 69 2.11 -3.61 14.18
N LEU A 70 1.38 -4.71 14.34
CA LEU A 70 0.03 -4.76 14.89
C LEU A 70 -0.01 -5.67 16.12
N THR A 71 -0.94 -5.42 17.04
CA THR A 71 -1.35 -6.44 18.02
C THR A 71 -2.03 -7.59 17.28
N PHE A 72 -2.07 -8.75 17.90
CA PHE A 72 -2.65 -9.95 17.30
C PHE A 72 -4.10 -9.73 16.86
N GLN A 73 -4.90 -9.09 17.71
CA GLN A 73 -6.30 -8.80 17.42
C GLN A 73 -6.47 -8.02 16.10
N TRP A 74 -5.77 -6.90 15.94
CA TRP A 74 -5.92 -6.07 14.73
C TRP A 74 -5.36 -6.75 13.50
N TYR A 75 -4.28 -7.52 13.65
CA TYR A 75 -3.74 -8.31 12.55
C TYR A 75 -4.78 -9.34 12.06
N ASP A 76 -5.38 -10.08 13.00
CA ASP A 76 -6.33 -11.14 12.67
C ASP A 76 -7.63 -10.57 12.07
N MET A 77 -8.12 -9.40 12.53
CA MET A 77 -9.26 -8.70 11.92
C MET A 77 -8.97 -8.19 10.51
N ILE A 78 -7.75 -7.76 10.21
CA ILE A 78 -7.36 -7.41 8.84
C ILE A 78 -7.25 -8.67 7.98
N ALA A 79 -6.64 -9.73 8.50
CA ALA A 79 -6.49 -11.00 7.79
C ALA A 79 -7.84 -11.65 7.44
N SER A 80 -8.84 -11.53 8.31
CA SER A 80 -10.21 -11.98 8.04
C SER A 80 -10.98 -11.06 7.09
N GLY A 81 -10.46 -9.87 6.80
CA GLY A 81 -11.13 -8.86 5.98
C GLY A 81 -12.20 -8.05 6.70
N GLU A 82 -12.36 -8.21 8.01
CA GLU A 82 -13.30 -7.43 8.83
C GLU A 82 -12.84 -5.97 8.96
N LYS A 83 -11.57 -5.76 9.31
CA LYS A 83 -11.00 -4.41 9.47
C LYS A 83 -10.41 -3.91 8.14
N LYS A 84 -10.98 -2.82 7.62
CA LYS A 84 -10.59 -2.22 6.32
C LYS A 84 -9.77 -0.94 6.44
N GLU A 85 -9.51 -0.47 7.64
CA GLU A 85 -8.70 0.70 7.91
C GLU A 85 -7.74 0.42 9.07
N GLU A 86 -6.53 0.94 8.99
CA GLU A 86 -5.58 0.92 10.09
C GLU A 86 -5.28 2.34 10.56
N TYR A 87 -5.11 2.52 11.88
CA TYR A 87 -5.00 3.83 12.49
C TYR A 87 -3.64 4.04 13.15
N ARG A 88 -3.08 5.24 12.99
CA ARG A 88 -1.83 5.67 13.64
C ARG A 88 -1.98 7.05 14.25
N LYS A 89 -1.46 7.22 15.47
CA LYS A 89 -1.50 8.50 16.19
C LYS A 89 -0.75 9.58 15.43
N MET A 90 -1.24 10.81 15.53
CA MET A 90 -0.59 11.99 14.96
C MET A 90 0.54 12.48 15.89
N ASN A 91 1.67 11.77 15.88
CA ASN A 91 2.87 12.10 16.63
C ASN A 91 4.06 12.28 15.68
N ASP A 92 5.22 12.71 16.20
CA ASP A 92 6.42 12.99 15.40
C ASP A 92 6.93 11.76 14.65
N PHE A 93 6.88 10.59 15.29
CA PHE A 93 7.32 9.34 14.66
C PHE A 93 6.53 9.04 13.39
N TYR A 94 5.21 9.15 13.44
CA TYR A 94 4.36 8.91 12.28
C TYR A 94 4.32 10.09 11.32
N TRP A 95 4.52 11.33 11.81
CA TRP A 95 4.65 12.49 10.95
C TRP A 95 5.74 12.28 9.89
N HIS A 96 6.94 11.94 10.29
CA HIS A 96 8.07 11.71 9.38
C HIS A 96 7.85 10.53 8.43
N ARG A 97 7.05 9.57 8.84
CA ARG A 97 6.72 8.41 8.00
C ARG A 97 5.68 8.75 6.96
N PHE A 98 4.66 9.53 7.31
CA PHE A 98 3.51 9.80 6.44
C PHE A 98 3.62 11.10 5.63
N HIS A 99 4.53 12.00 5.97
CA HIS A 99 4.67 13.26 5.23
C HIS A 99 5.96 13.33 4.44
N ALA A 100 5.89 14.03 3.31
CA ALA A 100 7.01 14.43 2.49
C ALA A 100 6.83 15.87 2.04
N CYS A 101 7.93 16.47 1.57
CA CYS A 101 7.93 17.81 1.03
C CYS A 101 8.74 17.83 -0.27
N ASN A 102 8.23 18.49 -1.30
CA ASN A 102 8.93 18.64 -2.59
C ASN A 102 9.90 19.86 -2.61
N SER A 103 10.11 20.49 -1.47
CA SER A 103 10.93 21.70 -1.40
C SER A 103 12.30 21.42 -0.80
N GLN A 104 13.31 22.03 -1.37
CA GLN A 104 14.59 22.22 -0.70
C GLN A 104 14.43 23.42 0.26
N CYS A 105 14.39 23.12 1.57
CA CYS A 105 14.40 24.17 2.57
C CYS A 105 15.81 24.77 2.68
N PRO A 106 15.94 26.10 2.92
CA PRO A 106 17.24 26.71 3.12
C PRO A 106 17.95 26.13 4.35
N PRO A 107 19.28 26.16 4.40
CA PRO A 107 20.04 25.75 5.57
C PRO A 107 19.56 26.48 6.83
N GLY A 108 19.36 25.76 7.93
CA GLY A 108 18.85 26.32 9.19
C GLY A 108 17.34 26.44 9.31
N PHE A 109 16.59 25.94 8.33
CA PHE A 109 15.12 25.90 8.41
C PHE A 109 14.67 24.92 9.53
N ASP A 110 13.82 25.41 10.42
CA ASP A 110 13.26 24.58 11.49
C ASP A 110 12.28 23.56 10.93
N VAL A 111 12.60 22.27 11.10
CA VAL A 111 11.73 21.14 10.67
C VAL A 111 10.37 21.14 11.37
N GLY A 112 10.23 21.75 12.55
CA GLY A 112 8.95 21.96 13.22
C GLY A 112 7.96 22.77 12.37
N MET A 113 8.45 23.69 11.56
CA MET A 113 7.64 24.50 10.64
C MET A 113 7.06 23.68 9.47
N CYS A 114 7.58 22.47 9.20
CA CYS A 114 7.04 21.61 8.15
C CYS A 114 5.59 21.19 8.39
N ARG A 115 5.11 21.20 9.64
CA ARG A 115 3.71 20.86 9.97
C ARG A 115 2.69 21.84 9.41
N VAL A 116 3.06 23.09 9.26
CA VAL A 116 2.23 24.16 8.71
C VAL A 116 2.62 24.58 7.31
N CYS A 117 3.65 23.93 6.74
CA CYS A 117 4.13 24.24 5.41
C CYS A 117 3.16 23.76 4.34
N PRO A 118 2.64 24.62 3.46
CA PRO A 118 1.71 24.25 2.40
C PRO A 118 2.29 23.31 1.33
N ARG A 119 3.62 23.12 1.34
CA ARG A 119 4.33 22.21 0.42
C ARG A 119 4.49 20.81 0.97
N THR A 120 4.02 20.57 2.21
CA THR A 120 4.01 19.25 2.83
C THR A 120 2.77 18.50 2.40
N PHE A 121 2.93 17.23 2.04
CA PHE A 121 1.83 16.36 1.58
C PHE A 121 1.97 14.98 2.20
N LEU A 122 0.88 14.22 2.23
CA LEU A 122 0.88 12.82 2.63
C LEU A 122 1.58 11.98 1.55
N LYS A 123 2.53 11.15 1.99
CA LYS A 123 3.20 10.18 1.11
C LYS A 123 2.18 9.19 0.57
N HIS A 124 2.41 8.77 -0.66
CA HIS A 124 1.75 7.63 -1.23
C HIS A 124 2.52 6.36 -0.87
N TYR A 125 1.78 5.33 -0.44
CA TYR A 125 2.27 3.96 -0.32
C TYR A 125 1.40 3.05 -1.17
N ASP A 126 2.00 2.10 -1.84
CA ASP A 126 1.29 1.13 -2.68
C ASP A 126 0.80 -0.06 -1.84
N ALA A 127 1.55 -0.40 -0.79
CA ALA A 127 1.21 -1.47 0.12
C ALA A 127 1.73 -1.22 1.54
N VAL A 128 1.15 -1.90 2.50
CA VAL A 128 1.62 -1.97 3.88
C VAL A 128 1.94 -3.41 4.24
N ARG A 129 3.10 -3.63 4.85
CA ARG A 129 3.46 -4.90 5.48
C ARG A 129 3.14 -4.81 6.96
N PHE A 130 2.22 -5.64 7.39
CA PHE A 130 1.91 -5.80 8.79
C PHE A 130 2.69 -6.96 9.39
N HIS A 131 3.32 -6.71 10.54
CA HIS A 131 3.93 -7.73 11.38
C HIS A 131 2.96 -8.09 12.50
N ARG A 132 2.72 -9.39 12.72
CA ARG A 132 1.84 -9.90 13.79
C ARG A 132 2.56 -9.85 15.13
N GLY A 133 2.55 -8.69 15.78
CA GLY A 133 3.37 -8.37 16.95
C GLY A 133 4.71 -7.75 16.59
N GLN A 134 5.36 -7.14 17.57
CA GLN A 134 6.67 -6.52 17.38
C GLN A 134 7.75 -7.59 17.21
N GLY A 135 8.55 -7.49 16.15
CA GLY A 135 9.64 -8.44 15.86
C GLY A 135 9.18 -9.81 15.34
N SER A 136 7.88 -10.01 15.09
CA SER A 136 7.36 -11.27 14.56
C SER A 136 7.82 -11.51 13.12
N PRO A 137 8.22 -12.76 12.77
CA PRO A 137 8.47 -13.14 11.39
C PRO A 137 7.16 -13.30 10.57
N VAL A 138 6.02 -13.44 11.25
CA VAL A 138 4.73 -13.58 10.59
C VAL A 138 4.29 -12.21 10.08
N THR A 139 4.14 -12.11 8.78
CA THR A 139 3.79 -10.86 8.11
C THR A 139 2.67 -11.06 7.10
N MET A 140 1.94 -10.00 6.83
CA MET A 140 0.93 -9.91 5.78
C MET A 140 1.20 -8.64 4.97
N LEU A 141 1.15 -8.73 3.66
CA LEU A 141 1.23 -7.58 2.76
C LEU A 141 -0.16 -7.24 2.25
N VAL A 142 -0.57 -5.99 2.44
CA VAL A 142 -1.91 -5.49 2.05
C VAL A 142 -1.74 -4.28 1.15
N ALA A 143 -2.53 -4.18 0.09
CA ALA A 143 -2.58 -2.98 -0.75
C ALA A 143 -3.06 -1.77 0.06
N VAL A 144 -2.60 -0.58 -0.28
CA VAL A 144 -3.04 0.68 0.31
C VAL A 144 -3.82 1.46 -0.74
N ASP A 145 -5.12 1.67 -0.48
CA ASP A 145 -5.99 2.44 -1.36
C ASP A 145 -5.82 3.95 -1.13
N GLY A 146 -5.37 4.34 0.05
CA GLY A 146 -5.08 5.73 0.37
C GLY A 146 -4.70 5.95 1.83
N ILE A 147 -4.19 7.14 2.10
CA ILE A 147 -3.91 7.62 3.46
C ILE A 147 -4.57 8.99 3.63
N ARG A 148 -5.31 9.15 4.71
CA ARG A 148 -5.97 10.41 5.06
C ARG A 148 -5.85 10.71 6.55
N ILE A 149 -6.14 11.93 6.96
CA ILE A 149 -6.28 12.34 8.36
C ILE A 149 -7.77 12.49 8.66
N GLY A 150 -8.20 11.99 9.80
CA GLY A 150 -9.60 12.07 10.23
C GLY A 150 -9.88 11.28 11.48
N TYR A 151 -11.16 11.13 11.78
CA TYR A 151 -11.64 10.29 12.89
C TYR A 151 -11.86 8.88 12.36
N GLY A 152 -11.30 7.89 13.08
CA GLY A 152 -11.47 6.48 12.75
C GLY A 152 -12.61 5.85 13.54
N ARG A 153 -12.83 4.56 13.34
CA ARG A 153 -13.81 3.75 14.03
C ARG A 153 -13.23 3.22 15.34
N GLU A 154 -13.93 3.46 16.46
CA GLU A 154 -13.49 3.03 17.80
C GLU A 154 -13.45 1.50 17.92
N ASP A 155 -14.42 0.81 17.31
CA ASP A 155 -14.48 -0.66 17.26
C ASP A 155 -13.29 -1.30 16.49
N TRP A 156 -12.58 -0.51 15.70
CA TRP A 156 -11.35 -0.90 15.01
C TRP A 156 -10.09 -0.31 15.64
N GLY A 157 -10.19 0.26 16.86
CA GLY A 157 -9.07 0.74 17.66
C GLY A 157 -8.67 2.19 17.41
N ALA A 158 -9.50 3.00 16.79
CA ALA A 158 -9.27 4.44 16.76
C ALA A 158 -9.57 5.06 18.15
N PRO A 159 -8.78 6.03 18.63
CA PRO A 159 -9.09 6.76 19.85
C PRO A 159 -10.32 7.64 19.66
N GLN A 160 -11.17 7.69 20.69
CA GLN A 160 -12.39 8.49 20.67
C GLN A 160 -12.06 9.99 20.60
N GLY A 161 -12.70 10.66 19.64
CA GLY A 161 -12.60 12.13 19.52
C GLY A 161 -11.24 12.66 19.07
N GLU A 162 -10.29 11.81 18.73
CA GLU A 162 -8.97 12.23 18.24
C GLU A 162 -8.81 12.00 16.73
N GLN A 163 -8.14 12.92 16.07
CA GLN A 163 -7.72 12.70 14.69
C GLN A 163 -6.52 11.76 14.62
N VAL A 164 -6.52 10.90 13.62
CA VAL A 164 -5.48 9.90 13.37
C VAL A 164 -5.12 9.87 11.89
N TYR A 165 -3.98 9.30 11.57
CA TYR A 165 -3.73 8.82 10.21
C TYR A 165 -4.56 7.57 9.99
N ILE A 166 -5.32 7.56 8.92
CA ILE A 166 -6.17 6.46 8.48
C ILE A 166 -5.56 5.89 7.20
N ILE A 167 -5.12 4.64 7.28
CA ILE A 167 -4.62 3.87 6.13
C ILE A 167 -5.78 3.03 5.63
N GLN A 168 -6.29 3.35 4.45
CA GLN A 168 -7.35 2.58 3.80
C GLN A 168 -6.74 1.35 3.14
N LEU A 169 -7.28 0.17 3.48
CA LEU A 169 -6.73 -1.13 3.11
C LEU A 169 -7.50 -1.71 1.93
N GLY A 170 -6.77 -2.09 0.90
CA GLY A 170 -7.27 -2.83 -0.23
C GLY A 170 -7.12 -4.35 -0.05
N ASN A 171 -6.79 -5.03 -1.13
CA ASN A 171 -6.64 -6.49 -1.14
C ASN A 171 -5.40 -6.98 -0.40
N ILE A 172 -5.48 -8.16 0.22
CA ILE A 172 -4.32 -8.88 0.76
C ILE A 172 -3.52 -9.43 -0.41
N LEU A 173 -2.24 -9.10 -0.47
CA LEU A 173 -1.31 -9.46 -1.55
C LEU A 173 -0.48 -10.70 -1.21
N GLU A 174 -0.05 -10.80 0.05
CA GLU A 174 0.68 -11.92 0.63
C GLU A 174 0.21 -12.11 2.08
N ALA A 175 0.03 -13.35 2.54
CA ALA A 175 -0.30 -13.70 3.91
C ALA A 175 0.55 -14.90 4.36
#